data_3fa064783b425bf767f36946e14c1b3b
#
_entry.id   3fa064783b425bf767f36946e14c1b3b
#
_cell.length_a   1.000
_cell.length_b   1.000
_cell.length_c   1.000
_cell.angle_alpha   90.00
_cell.angle_beta   90.00
_cell.angle_gamma   90.00
#
_symmetry.space_group_name_H-M   'P 1'
#
loop_
_entity.id
_entity.type
_entity.pdbx_description
1 polymer ?
#
loop_
_entity_poly.entity_id
_entity_poly.type
_entity_poly.pdbx_seq_one_letter_code
_entity_poly.pdbx_strand_id
1 'polypeptide(L)'
;MKFYERLESWSYLLRSKALYHELKYYVKKKQTHIKRLYHFNSRGIGKAYNLMKISGKYKIPLIESNIMSAKWACECYRKFQPIVITPIQLEERVKHGSLILVDERQLFSNNDKKALQKYICIGFEAVFLK
;
A
#
# COMPACT_ATOMS: atom_id res chain seq x y z
N MET A 1 -17.79 19.22 18.31
CA MET A 1 -16.49 19.21 17.62
C MET A 1 -16.03 20.64 17.40
N LYS A 2 -14.80 20.95 17.79
CA LYS A 2 -14.22 22.28 17.61
C LYS A 2 -13.90 22.54 16.13
N PHE A 3 -13.86 23.81 15.72
CA PHE A 3 -13.67 24.19 14.32
C PHE A 3 -12.38 23.61 13.71
N TYR A 4 -11.25 23.70 14.42
CA TYR A 4 -9.99 23.17 13.91
C TYR A 4 -9.95 21.64 13.82
N GLU A 5 -10.71 20.94 14.67
CA GLU A 5 -10.84 19.48 14.57
C GLU A 5 -11.58 19.09 13.29
N ARG A 6 -12.59 19.88 12.90
CA ARG A 6 -13.27 19.68 11.61
C ARG A 6 -12.34 19.92 10.43
N LEU A 7 -11.51 20.95 10.51
CA LEU A 7 -10.54 21.25 9.45
C LEU A 7 -9.50 20.13 9.32
N GLU A 8 -9.01 19.60 10.43
CA GLU A 8 -8.08 18.46 10.41
C GLU A 8 -8.71 17.22 9.78
N SER A 9 -9.96 16.90 10.16
CA SER A 9 -10.71 15.79 9.58
C SER A 9 -10.91 15.96 8.08
N TRP A 10 -11.24 17.16 7.63
CA TRP A 10 -11.40 17.47 6.22
C TRP A 10 -10.09 17.35 5.45
N SER A 11 -9.00 17.86 6.02
CA SER A 11 -7.67 17.76 5.44
C SER A 11 -7.27 16.29 5.26
N TYR A 12 -7.51 15.46 6.28
CA TYR A 12 -7.26 14.02 6.20
C TYR A 12 -8.06 13.37 5.08
N LEU A 13 -9.37 13.63 5.03
CA LEU A 13 -10.25 13.06 4.01
C LEU A 13 -9.84 13.47 2.60
N LEU A 14 -9.48 14.73 2.39
CA LEU A 14 -9.04 15.22 1.08
C LEU A 14 -7.72 14.56 0.66
N ARG A 15 -6.77 14.45 1.59
CA ARG A 15 -5.49 13.80 1.29
C ARG A 15 -5.67 12.31 1.00
N SER A 16 -6.53 11.65 1.77
CA SER A 16 -6.84 10.23 1.57
C SER A 16 -7.50 10.00 0.21
N LYS A 17 -8.45 10.83 -0.18
CA LYS A 17 -9.10 10.75 -1.50
C LYS A 17 -8.12 11.01 -2.64
N ALA A 18 -7.26 12.02 -2.49
CA ALA A 18 -6.24 12.33 -3.49
C ALA A 18 -5.29 11.14 -3.67
N LEU A 19 -4.89 10.52 -2.57
CA LEU A 19 -4.03 9.34 -2.58
C LEU A 19 -4.71 8.16 -3.28
N TYR A 20 -5.99 7.93 -3.00
CA TYR A 20 -6.77 6.88 -3.67
C TYR A 20 -6.77 7.08 -5.19
N HIS A 21 -7.04 8.28 -5.65
CA HIS A 21 -7.08 8.59 -7.09
C HIS A 21 -5.71 8.46 -7.74
N GLU A 22 -4.65 8.85 -7.04
CA GLU A 22 -3.28 8.67 -7.51
C GLU A 22 -2.95 7.18 -7.71
N LEU A 23 -3.22 6.37 -6.70
CA LEU A 23 -2.99 4.93 -6.77
C LEU A 23 -3.82 4.28 -7.88
N LYS A 24 -5.09 4.65 -7.98
CA LYS A 24 -5.99 4.16 -9.03
C LYS A 24 -5.47 4.50 -10.43
N TYR A 25 -4.93 5.69 -10.60
CA TYR A 25 -4.33 6.13 -11.87
C TYR A 25 -3.20 5.19 -12.30
N TYR A 26 -2.26 4.89 -11.38
CA TYR A 26 -1.14 3.99 -11.69
C TYR A 26 -1.58 2.54 -11.88
N VAL A 27 -2.60 2.09 -11.18
CA VAL A 27 -3.21 0.78 -11.40
C VAL A 27 -3.73 0.67 -12.84
N LYS A 28 -4.45 1.68 -13.31
CA LYS A 28 -4.97 1.71 -14.69
C LYS A 28 -3.86 1.80 -15.73
N LYS A 29 -2.79 2.53 -15.44
CA LYS A 29 -1.64 2.66 -16.34
C LYS A 29 -0.76 1.41 -16.36
N LYS A 30 -0.89 0.51 -15.37
CA LYS A 30 -0.04 -0.68 -15.21
C LYS A 30 1.44 -0.31 -15.24
N GLN A 31 1.79 0.72 -14.49
CA GLN A 31 3.14 1.26 -14.43
C GLN A 31 3.63 1.27 -13.00
N THR A 32 4.87 0.83 -12.79
CA THR A 32 5.50 0.86 -11.45
C THR A 32 5.52 2.27 -10.91
N HIS A 33 5.03 2.42 -9.68
CA HIS A 33 5.05 3.69 -8.97
C HIS A 33 5.15 3.45 -7.46
N ILE A 34 6.31 3.75 -6.90
CA ILE A 34 6.55 3.69 -5.45
C ILE A 34 6.70 5.11 -4.96
N LYS A 35 5.69 5.59 -4.24
CA LYS A 35 5.71 6.94 -3.69
C LYS A 35 6.58 6.99 -2.44
N ARG A 36 7.61 7.81 -2.46
CA ARG A 36 8.47 8.04 -1.30
C ARG A 36 7.86 9.08 -0.40
N LEU A 37 7.72 8.75 0.87
CA LEU A 37 7.15 9.63 1.87
C LEU A 37 8.16 9.83 3.00
N TYR A 38 8.28 11.07 3.46
CA TYR A 38 9.07 11.32 4.67
C TYR A 38 8.36 10.68 5.85
N HIS A 39 9.12 10.07 6.75
CA HIS A 39 8.57 9.30 7.87
C HIS A 39 7.54 10.10 8.67
N PHE A 40 7.83 11.35 9.00
CA PHE A 40 6.90 12.18 9.78
C PHE A 40 5.65 12.58 9.01
N ASN A 41 5.66 12.54 7.67
CA ASN A 41 4.52 12.84 6.81
C ASN A 41 3.70 11.61 6.43
N SER A 42 4.17 10.42 6.79
CA SER A 42 3.53 9.18 6.33
C SER A 42 2.33 8.76 7.17
N ARG A 43 2.16 9.31 8.36
CA ARG A 43 1.03 9.00 9.25
C ARG A 43 -0.19 9.85 8.89
N GLY A 44 -1.38 9.25 9.03
CA GLY A 44 -2.65 9.96 8.89
C GLY A 44 -3.02 10.37 7.47
N ILE A 45 -2.42 9.79 6.44
CA ILE A 45 -2.78 10.06 5.05
C ILE A 45 -3.59 8.95 4.40
N GLY A 46 -3.89 7.88 5.14
CA GLY A 46 -4.71 6.79 4.63
C GLY A 46 -4.00 5.81 3.71
N LYS A 47 -2.69 5.62 3.85
CA LYS A 47 -1.91 4.69 3.02
C LYS A 47 -2.48 3.28 3.04
N ALA A 48 -2.51 2.66 4.22
CA ALA A 48 -2.98 1.29 4.38
C ALA A 48 -4.44 1.16 3.98
N TYR A 49 -5.28 2.07 4.40
CA TYR A 49 -6.69 2.09 4.06
C TYR A 49 -6.91 2.04 2.55
N ASN A 50 -6.23 2.91 1.81
CA ASN A 50 -6.39 2.99 0.35
C ASN A 50 -5.82 1.77 -0.37
N LEU A 51 -4.67 1.25 0.09
CA LEU A 51 -4.10 0.04 -0.49
C LEU A 51 -5.02 -1.17 -0.29
N MET A 52 -5.59 -1.33 0.91
CA MET A 52 -6.54 -2.42 1.19
C MET A 52 -7.81 -2.30 0.35
N LYS A 53 -8.32 -1.09 0.19
CA LYS A 53 -9.50 -0.81 -0.62
C LYS A 53 -9.25 -1.17 -2.09
N ILE A 54 -8.12 -0.76 -2.63
CA ILE A 54 -7.73 -1.06 -4.03
C ILE A 54 -7.50 -2.56 -4.21
N SER A 55 -6.80 -3.20 -3.27
CA SER A 55 -6.56 -4.64 -3.31
C SER A 55 -7.87 -5.41 -3.43
N GLY A 56 -8.84 -5.11 -2.57
CA GLY A 56 -10.13 -5.78 -2.59
C GLY A 56 -10.96 -5.48 -3.83
N LYS A 57 -10.98 -4.22 -4.26
CA LYS A 57 -11.78 -3.78 -5.41
C LYS A 57 -11.28 -4.34 -6.73
N TYR A 58 -9.97 -4.30 -6.96
CA TYR A 58 -9.38 -4.70 -8.24
C TYR A 58 -8.76 -6.09 -8.21
N LYS A 59 -8.83 -6.79 -7.07
CA LYS A 59 -8.26 -8.13 -6.89
C LYS A 59 -6.77 -8.16 -7.16
N ILE A 60 -6.06 -7.15 -6.65
CA ILE A 60 -4.60 -7.00 -6.79
C ILE A 60 -3.95 -7.42 -5.48
N PRO A 61 -2.99 -8.37 -5.48
CA PRO A 61 -2.30 -8.76 -4.25
C PRO A 61 -1.54 -7.59 -3.62
N LEU A 62 -1.69 -7.45 -2.30
CA LEU A 62 -0.92 -6.52 -1.49
C LEU A 62 0.14 -7.30 -0.73
N ILE A 63 1.38 -6.89 -0.82
CA ILE A 63 2.51 -7.62 -0.25
C ILE A 63 2.91 -7.00 1.08
N GLU A 64 2.90 -7.81 2.13
CA GLU A 64 3.37 -7.45 3.46
C GLU A 64 4.67 -8.18 3.76
N SER A 65 5.54 -7.56 4.57
CA SER A 65 6.89 -8.09 4.83
C SER A 65 6.89 -9.40 5.62
N ASN A 66 5.85 -9.66 6.41
CA ASN A 66 5.76 -10.89 7.20
C ASN A 66 4.30 -11.34 7.37
N ILE A 67 4.13 -12.62 7.75
CA ILE A 67 2.83 -13.26 7.85
C ILE A 67 1.94 -12.68 8.95
N MET A 68 2.53 -12.21 10.04
CA MET A 68 1.76 -11.60 11.15
C MET A 68 1.13 -10.29 10.71
N SER A 69 1.89 -9.43 10.01
CA SER A 69 1.38 -8.20 9.44
C SER A 69 0.27 -8.47 8.41
N ALA A 70 0.45 -9.50 7.59
CA ALA A 70 -0.55 -9.87 6.59
C ALA A 70 -1.87 -10.30 7.24
N LYS A 71 -1.82 -11.15 8.26
CA LYS A 71 -3.01 -11.60 8.99
C LYS A 71 -3.71 -10.44 9.69
N TRP A 72 -2.94 -9.59 10.36
CA TRP A 72 -3.48 -8.42 11.05
C TRP A 72 -4.19 -7.46 10.07
N ALA A 73 -3.58 -7.22 8.93
CA ALA A 73 -4.15 -6.36 7.91
C ALA A 73 -5.48 -6.92 7.37
N CYS A 74 -5.54 -8.22 7.11
CA CYS A 74 -6.78 -8.85 6.65
C CYS A 74 -7.91 -8.72 7.67
N GLU A 75 -7.60 -8.81 8.96
CA GLU A 75 -8.61 -8.65 10.01
C GLU A 75 -9.07 -7.20 10.13
N CYS A 76 -8.14 -6.25 10.15
CA CYS A 76 -8.45 -4.83 10.31
C CYS A 76 -9.27 -4.26 9.14
N TYR A 77 -9.04 -4.78 7.94
CA TYR A 77 -9.67 -4.27 6.71
C TYR A 77 -10.59 -5.30 6.06
N ARG A 78 -11.17 -6.17 6.86
CA ARG A 78 -12.05 -7.27 6.40
C ARG A 78 -13.15 -6.80 5.44
N LYS A 79 -13.70 -5.62 5.66
CA LYS A 79 -14.79 -5.07 4.84
C LYS A 79 -14.42 -4.92 3.35
N PHE A 80 -13.13 -4.76 3.05
CA PHE A 80 -12.64 -4.62 1.67
C PHE A 80 -12.29 -5.96 1.04
N GLN A 81 -12.14 -7.00 1.83
CA GLN A 81 -11.70 -8.32 1.37
C GLN A 81 -10.37 -8.24 0.60
N PRO A 82 -9.32 -7.62 1.17
CA PRO A 82 -8.05 -7.48 0.47
C PRO A 82 -7.35 -8.83 0.33
N ILE A 83 -6.51 -8.94 -0.70
CA ILE A 83 -5.66 -10.11 -0.91
C ILE A 83 -4.28 -9.74 -0.38
N VAL A 84 -3.96 -10.16 0.85
CA VAL A 84 -2.69 -9.81 1.49
C VAL A 84 -1.83 -11.06 1.62
N ILE A 85 -0.65 -11.00 1.02
CA ILE A 85 0.28 -12.15 0.97
C ILE A 85 1.70 -11.70 1.33
N THR A 86 2.55 -12.68 1.60
CA THR A 86 3.97 -12.47 1.90
C THR A 86 4.82 -12.65 0.64
N PRO A 87 6.10 -12.24 0.63
CA PRO A 87 6.97 -12.45 -0.53
C PRO A 87 7.10 -13.91 -0.96
N ILE A 88 7.10 -14.84 -0.02
CA ILE A 88 7.15 -16.28 -0.34
C ILE A 88 5.90 -16.70 -1.12
N GLN A 89 4.73 -16.29 -0.65
CA GLN A 89 3.47 -16.59 -1.30
C GLN A 89 3.36 -15.90 -2.66
N LEU A 90 3.95 -14.71 -2.80
CA LEU A 90 4.00 -13.98 -4.06
C LEU A 90 4.70 -14.81 -5.15
N GLU A 91 5.89 -15.34 -4.86
CA GLU A 91 6.64 -16.16 -5.81
C GLU A 91 5.89 -17.44 -6.20
N GLU A 92 5.13 -18.01 -5.27
CA GLU A 92 4.37 -19.24 -5.52
C GLU A 92 3.07 -19.01 -6.29
N ARG A 93 2.42 -17.87 -6.11
CA ARG A 93 1.02 -17.66 -6.54
C ARG A 93 0.83 -16.65 -7.65
N VAL A 94 1.78 -15.75 -7.85
CA VAL A 94 1.60 -14.61 -8.77
C VAL A 94 2.62 -14.66 -9.89
N LYS A 95 2.13 -14.54 -11.13
CA LYS A 95 2.97 -14.56 -12.32
C LYS A 95 3.82 -13.29 -12.40
N HIS A 96 5.11 -13.42 -12.75
CA HIS A 96 6.01 -12.30 -13.00
C HIS A 96 5.39 -11.33 -14.03
N GLY A 97 5.60 -10.04 -13.80
CA GLY A 97 5.03 -9.00 -14.65
C GLY A 97 3.63 -8.57 -14.25
N SER A 98 3.00 -9.25 -13.28
CA SER A 98 1.68 -8.88 -12.78
C SER A 98 1.76 -7.65 -11.89
N LEU A 99 0.62 -6.97 -11.74
CA LEU A 99 0.48 -5.81 -10.88
C LEU A 99 0.36 -6.24 -9.44
N ILE A 100 1.14 -5.64 -8.56
CA ILE A 100 1.08 -5.86 -7.10
C ILE A 100 1.10 -4.53 -6.35
N LEU A 101 0.58 -4.54 -5.13
CA LEU A 101 0.64 -3.41 -4.23
C LEU A 101 1.68 -3.69 -3.14
N VAL A 102 2.41 -2.67 -2.72
CA VAL A 102 3.45 -2.80 -1.71
C VAL A 102 3.27 -1.72 -0.66
N ASP A 103 3.12 -2.12 0.60
CA ASP A 103 3.09 -1.19 1.72
C ASP A 103 4.45 -1.24 2.44
N GLU A 104 4.96 -0.06 2.81
CA GLU A 104 6.20 0.07 3.57
C GLU A 104 7.37 -0.74 2.97
N ARG A 105 7.67 -0.47 1.71
CA ARG A 105 8.72 -1.16 0.96
C ARG A 105 10.07 -1.16 1.69
N GLN A 106 10.34 -0.15 2.52
CA GLN A 106 11.59 -0.05 3.27
C GLN A 106 11.79 -1.17 4.30
N LEU A 107 10.69 -1.85 4.70
CA LEU A 107 10.76 -2.95 5.68
C LEU A 107 11.15 -4.29 5.07
N PHE A 108 11.15 -4.40 3.74
CA PHE A 108 11.52 -5.64 3.07
C PHE A 108 13.04 -5.83 3.06
N SER A 109 13.48 -7.09 3.14
CA SER A 109 14.90 -7.43 3.00
C SER A 109 15.37 -7.14 1.56
N ASN A 110 16.69 -7.07 1.36
CA ASN A 110 17.24 -6.85 0.02
C ASN A 110 16.84 -7.95 -0.96
N ASN A 111 16.78 -9.20 -0.49
CA ASN A 111 16.34 -10.32 -1.32
C ASN A 111 14.87 -10.17 -1.72
N ASP A 112 14.02 -9.78 -0.79
CA ASP A 112 12.59 -9.55 -1.06
C ASP A 112 12.40 -8.38 -2.02
N LYS A 113 13.17 -7.30 -1.86
CA LYS A 113 13.12 -6.16 -2.79
C LYS A 113 13.50 -6.57 -4.22
N LYS A 114 14.49 -7.45 -4.38
CA LYS A 114 14.86 -8.00 -5.68
C LYS A 114 13.71 -8.83 -6.27
N ALA A 115 13.05 -9.64 -5.46
CA ALA A 115 11.89 -10.42 -5.89
C ALA A 115 10.77 -9.51 -6.37
N LEU A 116 10.50 -8.42 -5.66
CA LEU A 116 9.46 -7.45 -6.04
C LEU A 116 9.72 -6.80 -7.39
N GLN A 117 10.98 -6.66 -7.80
CA GLN A 117 11.32 -6.03 -9.09
C GLN A 117 10.83 -6.83 -10.29
N LYS A 118 10.46 -8.09 -10.12
CA LYS A 118 9.89 -8.93 -11.18
C LYS A 118 8.43 -8.61 -11.47
N TYR A 119 7.84 -7.67 -10.73
CA TYR A 119 6.42 -7.31 -10.81
C TYR A 119 6.26 -5.81 -11.03
N ILE A 120 5.07 -5.41 -11.43
CA ILE A 120 4.71 -3.98 -11.50
C ILE A 120 4.26 -3.56 -10.10
N CYS A 121 5.08 -2.79 -9.40
CA CYS A 121 4.86 -2.43 -8.00
C CYS A 121 4.26 -1.04 -7.86
N ILE A 122 3.16 -0.96 -7.13
CA ILE A 122 2.52 0.31 -6.77
C ILE A 122 2.40 0.36 -5.25
N GLY A 123 2.87 1.44 -4.65
CA GLY A 123 2.78 1.58 -3.20
C GLY A 123 3.65 2.65 -2.61
N PHE A 124 4.17 2.38 -1.42
CA PHE A 124 4.84 3.39 -0.61
C PHE A 124 6.17 2.90 -0.04
N GLU A 125 7.08 3.84 0.13
CA GLU A 125 8.34 3.62 0.81
C GLU A 125 8.59 4.83 1.75
N ALA A 126 8.82 4.56 3.03
CA ALA A 126 9.17 5.61 3.97
C ALA A 126 10.66 5.96 3.85
N VAL A 127 10.95 7.25 3.84
CA VAL A 127 12.29 7.78 3.78
C VAL A 127 12.57 8.49 5.11
N PHE A 128 13.65 8.09 5.76
CA PHE A 128 14.04 8.71 7.03
C PHE A 128 14.99 9.87 6.72
N LEU A 129 14.70 11.03 7.34
CA LEU A 129 15.61 12.16 7.28
C LEU A 129 16.81 11.88 8.19
N LYS A 130 17.98 12.03 7.64
CA LYS A 130 19.22 11.94 8.42
C LYS A 130 19.55 13.30 9.03
#